data_c9ab0f8f6f5af2e1e9c48bf9cb0d5cba
#
_entry.id   c9ab0f8f6f5af2e1e9c48bf9cb0d5cba
#
_cell.length_a   1.000
_cell.length_b   1.000
_cell.length_c   1.000
_cell.angle_alpha   90.00
_cell.angle_beta   90.00
_cell.angle_gamma   90.00
#
_symmetry.space_group_name_H-M   'P 1'
#
loop_
_entity.id
_entity.type
_entity.pdbx_description
1 polymer ?
#
loop_
_entity_poly.entity_id
_entity_poly.type
_entity_poly.pdbx_seq_one_letter_code
_entity_poly.pdbx_strand_id
1 'polypeptide(L)'
;MPRIQPLTHLRVPLGGQEIELQQLDHEAGGMSLLRTRIREKSRFTVFDIDPATARAWGEALLAWAGTQPGGQAEDGEVMAGHG
;
A
#
# COMPACT_ATOMS: atom_id res chain seq x y z
N MET A 1 -7.62 -9.96 -21.20
CA MET A 1 -7.18 -10.32 -19.86
C MET A 1 -6.75 -9.07 -19.12
N PRO A 2 -7.15 -8.90 -17.86
CA PRO A 2 -6.63 -7.78 -17.08
C PRO A 2 -5.12 -7.92 -16.92
N ARG A 3 -4.46 -6.79 -16.83
CA ARG A 3 -3.02 -6.75 -16.64
C ARG A 3 -2.74 -6.39 -15.19
N ILE A 4 -1.91 -7.16 -14.53
CA ILE A 4 -1.56 -6.95 -13.13
C ILE A 4 -0.10 -6.54 -13.04
N GLN A 5 0.16 -5.41 -12.40
CA GLN A 5 1.48 -4.88 -12.24
C GLN A 5 1.81 -4.75 -10.77
N PRO A 6 2.81 -5.46 -10.26
CA PRO A 6 3.19 -5.33 -8.85
C PRO A 6 3.72 -3.93 -8.55
N LEU A 7 3.34 -3.39 -7.41
CA LEU A 7 3.78 -2.06 -6.99
C LEU A 7 4.61 -2.12 -5.71
N THR A 8 4.14 -2.82 -4.70
CA THR A 8 4.77 -2.81 -3.39
C THR A 8 4.44 -4.10 -2.66
N HIS A 9 5.38 -4.52 -1.84
CA HIS A 9 5.20 -5.67 -0.96
C HIS A 9 5.79 -5.32 0.39
N LEU A 10 4.98 -5.43 1.44
CA LEU A 10 5.38 -5.10 2.80
C LEU A 10 5.11 -6.29 3.70
N ARG A 11 5.95 -6.45 4.70
CA ARG A 11 5.71 -7.43 5.74
C ARG A 11 5.51 -6.68 7.07
N VAL A 12 4.47 -7.03 7.79
CA VAL A 12 4.19 -6.45 9.11
C VAL A 12 4.99 -7.24 10.14
N PRO A 13 6.02 -6.66 10.75
CA PRO A 13 6.89 -7.44 11.64
C PRO A 13 6.17 -8.01 12.85
N LEU A 14 5.24 -7.24 13.39
CA LEU A 14 4.57 -7.62 14.64
C LEU A 14 3.66 -8.82 14.46
N GLY A 15 2.88 -8.85 13.40
CA GLY A 15 1.92 -9.93 13.18
C GLY A 15 2.31 -10.91 12.08
N GLY A 16 3.34 -10.59 11.30
CA GLY A 16 3.79 -11.44 10.21
C GLY A 16 2.91 -11.40 8.97
N GLN A 17 1.93 -10.50 8.93
CA GLN A 17 1.11 -10.37 7.74
C GLN A 17 1.93 -9.82 6.58
N GLU A 18 1.54 -10.17 5.37
CA GLU A 18 2.14 -9.62 4.16
C GLU A 18 1.09 -8.83 3.41
N ILE A 19 1.47 -7.62 3.00
CA ILE A 19 0.59 -6.72 2.26
C ILE A 19 1.21 -6.49 0.90
N GLU A 20 0.44 -6.75 -0.14
CA GLU A 20 0.90 -6.54 -1.50
C GLU A 20 -0.05 -5.60 -2.21
N LEU A 21 0.50 -4.62 -2.90
CA LEU A 21 -0.27 -3.70 -3.71
C LEU A 21 0.06 -3.92 -5.17
N GLN A 22 -0.98 -3.99 -5.99
CA GLN A 22 -0.84 -4.25 -7.43
C GLN A 22 -1.74 -3.30 -8.18
N GLN A 23 -1.30 -2.87 -9.36
CA GLN A 23 -2.16 -2.12 -10.27
C GLN A 23 -2.88 -3.10 -11.16
N LEU A 24 -4.19 -2.93 -11.28
CA LEU A 24 -5.02 -3.77 -12.12
C LEU A 24 -5.53 -2.92 -13.28
N ASP A 25 -5.11 -3.24 -14.48
CA ASP A 25 -5.55 -2.56 -15.69
C ASP A 25 -6.50 -3.46 -16.46
N HIS A 26 -7.58 -2.89 -16.93
CA HIS A 26 -8.54 -3.61 -17.75
C HIS A 26 -8.17 -3.49 -19.22
N GLU A 27 -8.30 -4.59 -19.93
CA GLU A 27 -7.95 -4.71 -21.32
C GLU A 27 -8.71 -3.71 -22.21
N ALA A 28 -9.96 -3.45 -21.85
CA ALA A 28 -10.81 -2.53 -22.59
C ALA A 28 -10.52 -1.07 -22.27
N GLY A 29 -9.55 -0.82 -21.42
CA GLY A 29 -9.27 0.54 -20.95
C GLY A 29 -10.13 0.89 -19.76
N GLY A 30 -10.19 2.16 -19.45
CA GLY A 30 -10.93 2.64 -18.30
C GLY A 30 -10.02 2.85 -17.11
N MET A 31 -10.64 3.03 -15.96
CA MET A 31 -9.91 3.33 -14.74
C MET A 31 -9.11 2.14 -14.25
N SER A 32 -7.84 2.36 -13.95
CA SER A 32 -7.03 1.34 -13.27
C SER A 32 -7.45 1.27 -11.81
N LEU A 33 -7.41 0.10 -11.25
CA LEU A 33 -7.75 -0.13 -9.84
C LEU A 33 -6.50 -0.55 -9.09
N LEU A 34 -6.51 -0.29 -7.79
CA LEU A 34 -5.47 -0.77 -6.90
C LEU A 34 -5.96 -2.04 -6.22
N ARG A 35 -5.26 -3.13 -6.44
CA ARG A 35 -5.57 -4.39 -5.75
C ARG A 35 -4.73 -4.47 -4.50
N THR A 36 -5.40 -4.61 -3.35
CA THR A 36 -4.75 -4.83 -2.08
C THR A 36 -4.92 -6.31 -1.73
N ARG A 37 -3.81 -6.97 -1.49
CA ARG A 37 -3.80 -8.40 -1.17
C ARG A 37 -3.08 -8.56 0.15
N ILE A 38 -3.77 -9.10 1.14
CA ILE A 38 -3.21 -9.29 2.48
C ILE A 38 -3.21 -10.78 2.78
N ARG A 39 -2.05 -11.29 3.15
CA ARG A 39 -1.93 -12.68 3.59
C ARG A 39 -1.66 -12.71 5.08
N GLU A 40 -2.48 -13.48 5.78
CA GLU A 40 -2.31 -13.71 7.21
C GLU A 40 -2.33 -15.21 7.43
N LYS A 41 -1.18 -15.81 7.64
CA LYS A 41 -1.00 -17.27 7.70
C LYS A 41 -1.45 -17.88 6.37
N SER A 42 -2.48 -18.73 6.37
CA SER A 42 -2.99 -19.34 5.16
C SER A 42 -4.20 -18.60 4.59
N ARG A 43 -4.59 -17.48 5.20
CA ARG A 43 -5.74 -16.71 4.78
C ARG A 43 -5.33 -15.56 3.88
N PHE A 44 -6.16 -15.28 2.89
CA PHE A 44 -5.95 -14.14 2.00
C PHE A 44 -7.18 -13.24 2.02
N THR A 45 -6.91 -11.94 2.04
CA THR A 45 -7.94 -10.93 1.82
C THR A 45 -7.54 -10.15 0.58
N VAL A 46 -8.43 -10.05 -0.39
CA VAL A 46 -8.16 -9.33 -1.63
C VAL A 46 -9.32 -8.41 -1.92
N PHE A 47 -9.02 -7.16 -2.21
CA PHE A 47 -10.05 -6.22 -2.63
C PHE A 47 -9.42 -5.17 -3.52
N ASP A 48 -10.26 -4.56 -4.37
CA ASP A 48 -9.81 -3.57 -5.34
C ASP A 48 -10.46 -2.24 -5.01
N ILE A 49 -9.68 -1.16 -5.08
CA ILE A 49 -10.17 0.17 -4.79
C ILE A 49 -9.81 1.12 -5.92
N ASP A 50 -10.60 2.17 -6.05
CA ASP A 50 -10.39 3.21 -7.03
C ASP A 50 -9.31 4.20 -6.55
N PRO A 51 -8.76 5.04 -7.46
CA PRO A 51 -7.72 5.98 -7.06
C PRO A 51 -8.12 6.96 -5.96
N ALA A 52 -9.35 7.43 -5.95
CA ALA A 52 -9.80 8.38 -4.93
C ALA A 52 -9.82 7.73 -3.55
N THR A 53 -10.30 6.50 -3.48
CA THR A 53 -10.31 5.74 -2.21
C THR A 53 -8.88 5.45 -1.76
N ALA A 54 -8.01 5.09 -2.71
CA ALA A 54 -6.61 4.84 -2.38
C ALA A 54 -5.95 6.07 -1.81
N ARG A 55 -6.25 7.25 -2.38
CA ARG A 55 -5.71 8.50 -1.87
C ARG A 55 -6.18 8.77 -0.44
N ALA A 56 -7.47 8.64 -0.20
CA ALA A 56 -8.03 8.90 1.13
C ALA A 56 -7.44 7.96 2.17
N TRP A 57 -7.32 6.68 1.82
CA TRP A 57 -6.75 5.68 2.71
C TRP A 57 -5.27 5.98 2.97
N GLY A 58 -4.52 6.27 1.91
CA GLY A 58 -3.09 6.58 2.03
C GLY A 58 -2.85 7.80 2.89
N GLU A 59 -3.66 8.85 2.72
CA GLU A 59 -3.51 10.06 3.51
C GLU A 59 -3.80 9.79 4.99
N ALA A 60 -4.80 8.96 5.28
CA ALA A 60 -5.11 8.60 6.66
C ALA A 60 -3.97 7.79 7.29
N LEU A 61 -3.40 6.86 6.53
CA LEU A 61 -2.26 6.07 7.01
C LEU A 61 -1.06 6.95 7.31
N LEU A 62 -0.74 7.86 6.39
CA LEU A 62 0.38 8.77 6.56
C LEU A 62 0.15 9.71 7.74
N ALA A 63 -1.05 10.24 7.87
CA ALA A 63 -1.37 11.16 8.95
C ALA A 63 -1.21 10.50 10.31
N TRP A 64 -1.71 9.28 10.45
CA TRP A 64 -1.58 8.56 11.70
C TRP A 64 -0.12 8.22 12.01
N ALA A 65 0.58 7.66 11.02
CA ALA A 65 1.98 7.26 11.22
C ALA A 65 2.84 8.43 11.62
N GLY A 66 2.58 9.61 11.05
CA GLY A 66 3.34 10.82 11.36
C GLY A 66 3.20 11.29 12.81
N THR A 67 2.17 10.83 13.51
CA THR A 67 1.99 11.19 14.94
C THR A 67 2.69 10.22 15.87
N GLN A 68 3.29 9.15 15.35
CA GLN A 68 3.85 8.08 16.17
C GLN A 68 5.36 8.00 16.05
N PRO A 69 6.06 7.60 17.12
CA PRO A 69 7.48 7.31 17.00
C PRO A 69 7.69 6.16 16.02
N GLY A 70 8.70 6.26 15.19
CA GLY A 70 8.99 5.22 14.21
C GLY A 70 8.22 5.33 12.91
N GLY A 71 7.19 6.18 12.89
CA GLY A 71 6.40 6.41 11.68
C GLY A 71 6.71 7.72 10.99
N GLN A 72 7.75 8.44 11.45
CA GLN A 72 8.16 9.71 10.86
C GLN A 72 8.84 9.48 9.53
N ALA A 73 8.67 10.41 8.59
CA ALA A 73 9.39 10.37 7.33
C ALA A 73 10.89 10.55 7.61
N GLU A 74 11.68 9.87 6.89
CA GLU A 74 13.14 9.99 7.03
C GLU A 74 13.58 11.33 6.56
N ASP A 75 13.53 11.66 6.78
CA ASP A 75 13.81 12.52 6.28
C ASP A 75 14.78 12.69 6.03
N GLY A 76 14.44 11.86 6.07
CA GLY A 76 14.85 12.00 5.87
C GLY A 76 15.47 11.73 6.00
N GLU A 77 15.58 11.38 5.79
CA GLU A 77 15.95 11.20 5.86
C GLU A 77 16.51 11.35 5.79
N VAL A 78 16.75 11.37 5.63
CA VAL A 78 16.97 11.70 5.49
C VAL A 78 17.61 11.93 5.41
N MET A 79 17.95 11.91 5.19
CA MET A 79 18.14 12.34 5.08
C MET A 79 18.52 12.67 5.33
N ALA A 80 18.88 12.54 5.41
CA ALA A 80 18.87 13.02 5.66
C ALA A 80 19.12 13.25 6.14
N GLY A 81 19.54 13.10 6.15
CA GLY A 81 19.26 13.57 6.47
C GLY A 81 19.34 13.66 6.96
N HIS A 82 19.39 13.80 6.98
CA HIS A 82 18.94 14.18 7.31
C HIS A 82 18.59 14.33 7.66
N GLY A 83 18.75 13.90 7.73
CA GLY A 83 18.03 14.25 8.07
C GLY A 83 17.99 14.40 8.28
#